data_c9c25f796444cb2185a75715799ebb8d
#
_entry.id   c9c25f796444cb2185a75715799ebb8d
#
_cell.length_a   1.000
_cell.length_b   1.000
_cell.length_c   1.000
_cell.angle_alpha   90.00
_cell.angle_beta   90.00
_cell.angle_gamma   90.00
#
_symmetry.space_group_name_H-M   'P 1'
#
loop_
_entity.id
_entity.type
_entity.pdbx_description
1 polymer ?
#
loop_
_entity_poly.entity_id
_entity_poly.type
_entity_poly.pdbx_seq_one_letter_code
_entity_poly.pdbx_strand_id
1 'polypeptide(L)'
;EDVQLFALEKGVAVLITGGFKASDQVISLANERNLPVISTTFDTFTVATIINRSMADQMIKKEIMTIRDIYTPLSQVPLLAPSDSVADFNRLMEETGQKRFPVCYNQRLIGVVAAKDVQGKQESIQLERVMTKNPVTVKTHMSVASVSHKMIWQDIEMIPVVEDNLQLLGVVTREEVSKAIQV
;
A
#
# COMPACT_ATOMS: atom_id res chain seq x y z
N GLU A 1 -38.84 8.96 -12.48
CA GLU A 1 -38.85 9.41 -11.06
C GLU A 1 -38.81 8.22 -10.11
N ASP A 2 -39.72 7.24 -10.23
CA ASP A 2 -39.80 6.09 -9.32
C ASP A 2 -38.48 5.28 -9.23
N VAL A 3 -37.79 5.07 -10.36
CA VAL A 3 -36.49 4.39 -10.39
C VAL A 3 -35.44 5.17 -9.64
N GLN A 4 -35.46 6.49 -9.74
CA GLN A 4 -34.48 7.36 -9.05
C GLN A 4 -34.70 7.33 -7.52
N LEU A 5 -35.97 7.40 -7.08
CA LEU A 5 -36.33 7.29 -5.67
C LEU A 5 -35.94 5.92 -5.11
N PHE A 6 -36.24 4.85 -5.84
CA PHE A 6 -35.85 3.48 -5.44
C PHE A 6 -34.32 3.33 -5.33
N ALA A 7 -33.54 3.88 -6.25
CA ALA A 7 -32.09 3.85 -6.18
C ALA A 7 -31.55 4.55 -4.92
N LEU A 8 -32.05 5.73 -4.59
CA LEU A 8 -31.71 6.47 -3.39
C LEU A 8 -32.10 5.72 -2.10
N GLU A 9 -33.25 5.06 -2.08
CA GLU A 9 -33.67 4.20 -0.95
C GLU A 9 -32.69 3.04 -0.71
N LYS A 10 -32.08 2.52 -1.77
CA LYS A 10 -31.06 1.47 -1.70
C LYS A 10 -29.65 1.99 -1.41
N GLY A 11 -29.48 3.28 -1.18
CA GLY A 11 -28.18 3.89 -0.89
C GLY A 11 -27.28 4.07 -2.10
N VAL A 12 -27.86 4.15 -3.32
CA VAL A 12 -27.14 4.28 -4.57
C VAL A 12 -27.25 5.72 -5.09
N ALA A 13 -26.14 6.28 -5.57
CA ALA A 13 -26.11 7.57 -6.25
C ALA A 13 -26.90 7.54 -7.56
N VAL A 14 -27.45 8.68 -7.96
CA VAL A 14 -28.24 8.81 -9.18
C VAL A 14 -27.57 9.73 -10.17
N LEU A 15 -27.43 9.27 -11.42
CA LEU A 15 -26.95 10.06 -12.54
C LEU A 15 -28.06 10.20 -13.58
N ILE A 16 -28.50 11.42 -13.83
CA ILE A 16 -29.56 11.77 -14.78
C ILE A 16 -28.93 12.27 -16.08
N THR A 17 -29.24 11.61 -17.18
CA THR A 17 -28.69 11.87 -18.51
C THR A 17 -29.68 12.64 -19.40
N GLY A 18 -29.23 13.15 -20.56
CA GLY A 18 -30.09 13.77 -21.55
C GLY A 18 -30.60 15.16 -21.21
N GLY A 19 -30.00 15.84 -20.25
CA GLY A 19 -30.38 17.22 -19.89
C GLY A 19 -31.61 17.32 -18.96
N PHE A 20 -32.13 16.20 -18.49
CA PHE A 20 -33.24 16.22 -17.53
C PHE A 20 -32.76 16.65 -16.13
N LYS A 21 -33.65 17.24 -15.39
CA LYS A 21 -33.41 17.66 -13.99
C LYS A 21 -34.07 16.68 -13.04
N ALA A 22 -33.50 16.58 -11.83
CA ALA A 22 -34.15 15.86 -10.74
C ALA A 22 -35.41 16.59 -10.27
N SER A 23 -36.44 15.85 -9.88
CA SER A 23 -37.61 16.43 -9.22
C SER A 23 -37.27 16.84 -7.78
N ASP A 24 -38.09 17.72 -7.20
CA ASP A 24 -37.92 18.16 -5.81
C ASP A 24 -37.97 17.00 -4.82
N GLN A 25 -38.74 15.96 -5.09
CA GLN A 25 -38.80 14.75 -4.27
C GLN A 25 -37.49 13.97 -4.30
N VAL A 26 -36.90 13.82 -5.48
CA VAL A 26 -35.58 13.15 -5.64
C VAL A 26 -34.49 13.94 -4.95
N ILE A 27 -34.49 15.27 -5.07
CA ILE A 27 -33.55 16.14 -4.41
C ILE A 27 -33.65 16.07 -2.88
N SER A 28 -34.90 16.08 -2.36
CA SER A 28 -35.16 16.01 -0.94
C SER A 28 -34.68 14.68 -0.33
N LEU A 29 -34.99 13.57 -0.97
CA LEU A 29 -34.55 12.24 -0.51
C LEU A 29 -33.02 12.07 -0.62
N ALA A 30 -32.42 12.59 -1.67
CA ALA A 30 -30.97 12.58 -1.84
C ALA A 30 -30.25 13.33 -0.71
N ASN A 31 -30.75 14.51 -0.35
CA ASN A 31 -30.21 15.32 0.75
C ASN A 31 -30.39 14.60 2.11
N GLU A 32 -31.55 14.01 2.35
CA GLU A 32 -31.83 13.23 3.57
C GLU A 32 -30.86 12.04 3.72
N ARG A 33 -30.53 11.40 2.61
CA ARG A 33 -29.66 10.22 2.57
C ARG A 33 -28.18 10.54 2.39
N ASN A 34 -27.78 11.81 2.23
CA ASN A 34 -26.43 12.23 1.88
C ASN A 34 -25.89 11.54 0.61
N LEU A 35 -26.74 11.35 -0.39
CA LEU A 35 -26.38 10.69 -1.64
C LEU A 35 -26.29 11.72 -2.78
N PRO A 36 -25.31 11.64 -3.67
CA PRO A 36 -25.19 12.56 -4.79
C PRO A 36 -26.23 12.25 -5.88
N VAL A 37 -26.82 13.32 -6.42
CA VAL A 37 -27.60 13.31 -7.67
C VAL A 37 -26.91 14.22 -8.65
N ILE A 38 -26.51 13.66 -9.77
CA ILE A 38 -25.77 14.38 -10.82
C ILE A 38 -26.62 14.44 -12.08
N SER A 39 -26.78 15.60 -12.70
CA SER A 39 -27.44 15.78 -13.99
C SER A 39 -26.43 16.17 -15.06
N THR A 40 -26.57 15.61 -16.24
CA THR A 40 -25.71 15.90 -17.40
C THR A 40 -26.53 16.02 -18.68
N THR A 41 -26.05 16.81 -19.61
CA THR A 41 -26.64 16.92 -20.97
C THR A 41 -26.26 15.76 -21.88
N PHE A 42 -25.25 14.99 -21.53
CA PHE A 42 -24.85 13.81 -22.30
C PHE A 42 -25.94 12.74 -22.28
N ASP A 43 -26.07 11.98 -23.36
CA ASP A 43 -26.92 10.80 -23.43
C ASP A 43 -26.36 9.65 -22.57
N THR A 44 -27.20 8.66 -22.31
CA THR A 44 -26.85 7.51 -21.44
C THR A 44 -25.67 6.69 -22.00
N PHE A 45 -25.59 6.52 -23.31
CA PHE A 45 -24.50 5.77 -23.93
C PHE A 45 -23.15 6.47 -23.75
N THR A 46 -23.11 7.78 -24.00
CA THR A 46 -21.92 8.61 -23.79
C THR A 46 -21.45 8.56 -22.36
N VAL A 47 -22.36 8.70 -21.38
CA VAL A 47 -22.03 8.61 -19.95
C VAL A 47 -21.49 7.23 -19.59
N ALA A 48 -22.15 6.16 -20.02
CA ALA A 48 -21.68 4.79 -19.77
C ALA A 48 -20.27 4.56 -20.35
N THR A 49 -19.99 5.11 -21.53
CA THR A 49 -18.67 5.02 -22.16
C THR A 49 -17.61 5.77 -21.36
N ILE A 50 -17.90 6.98 -20.86
CA ILE A 50 -16.99 7.75 -20.01
C ILE A 50 -16.68 6.99 -18.72
N ILE A 51 -17.70 6.44 -18.06
CA ILE A 51 -17.53 5.68 -16.82
C ILE A 51 -16.66 4.44 -17.07
N ASN A 52 -16.98 3.64 -18.10
CA ASN A 52 -16.23 2.45 -18.44
C ASN A 52 -14.75 2.77 -18.76
N ARG A 53 -14.51 3.84 -19.50
CA ARG A 53 -13.14 4.29 -19.82
C ARG A 53 -12.39 4.72 -18.55
N SER A 54 -13.02 5.50 -17.69
CA SER A 54 -12.41 5.93 -16.42
C SER A 54 -12.09 4.76 -15.50
N MET A 55 -12.96 3.76 -15.45
CA MET A 55 -12.72 2.52 -14.70
C MET A 55 -11.54 1.73 -15.29
N ALA A 56 -11.49 1.57 -16.62
CA ALA A 56 -10.40 0.90 -17.30
C ALA A 56 -9.07 1.62 -17.09
N ASP A 57 -9.03 2.95 -17.18
CA ASP A 57 -7.83 3.76 -16.95
C ASP A 57 -7.33 3.63 -15.49
N GLN A 58 -8.23 3.53 -14.52
CA GLN A 58 -7.84 3.27 -13.13
C GLN A 58 -7.32 1.84 -12.91
N MET A 59 -7.92 0.85 -13.54
CA MET A 59 -7.43 -0.54 -13.48
C MET A 59 -6.04 -0.65 -14.11
N ILE A 60 -5.81 -0.01 -15.25
CA ILE A 60 -4.49 0.02 -15.91
C ILE A 60 -3.44 0.69 -15.01
N LYS A 61 -3.77 1.80 -14.34
CA LYS A 61 -2.86 2.44 -13.38
C LYS A 61 -2.49 1.52 -12.23
N LYS A 62 -3.41 0.73 -11.69
CA LYS A 62 -3.14 -0.26 -10.64
C LYS A 62 -2.21 -1.38 -11.12
N GLU A 63 -2.39 -1.85 -12.35
CA GLU A 63 -1.54 -2.89 -12.93
C GLU A 63 -0.11 -2.40 -13.23
N ILE A 64 0.07 -1.11 -13.47
CA ILE A 64 1.37 -0.49 -13.80
C ILE A 64 2.10 0.00 -12.54
N MET A 65 1.44 0.08 -11.37
CA MET A 65 2.06 0.55 -10.15
C MET A 65 3.24 -0.35 -9.74
N THR A 66 4.40 0.27 -9.56
CA THR A 66 5.64 -0.42 -9.21
C THR A 66 6.09 -0.09 -7.78
N ILE A 67 7.04 -0.83 -7.26
CA ILE A 67 7.62 -0.58 -5.93
C ILE A 67 8.21 0.82 -5.82
N ARG A 68 8.72 1.39 -6.93
CA ARG A 68 9.21 2.78 -6.99
C ARG A 68 8.18 3.79 -6.51
N ASP A 69 6.90 3.52 -6.74
CA ASP A 69 5.81 4.46 -6.44
C ASP A 69 5.42 4.46 -4.95
N ILE A 70 5.81 3.43 -4.19
CA ILE A 70 5.27 3.21 -2.84
C ILE A 70 6.31 2.95 -1.75
N TYR A 71 7.56 2.60 -2.08
CA TYR A 71 8.54 2.22 -1.06
C TYR A 71 8.97 3.39 -0.18
N THR A 72 9.29 3.10 1.08
CA THR A 72 9.88 4.07 2.00
C THR A 72 11.37 4.23 1.70
N PRO A 73 11.85 5.44 1.35
CA PRO A 73 13.24 5.67 0.99
C PRO A 73 14.18 5.50 2.20
N LEU A 74 15.44 5.17 1.92
CA LEU A 74 16.47 4.89 2.91
C LEU A 74 16.63 5.99 3.96
N SER A 75 16.44 7.25 3.58
CA SER A 75 16.52 8.40 4.51
C SER A 75 15.49 8.36 5.64
N GLN A 76 14.43 7.57 5.50
CA GLN A 76 13.35 7.42 6.49
C GLN A 76 13.36 6.04 7.16
N VAL A 77 14.33 5.18 6.83
CA VAL A 77 14.42 3.82 7.35
C VAL A 77 15.46 3.74 8.45
N PRO A 78 15.10 3.34 9.67
CA PRO A 78 16.08 3.03 10.71
C PRO A 78 16.91 1.82 10.31
N LEU A 79 18.22 1.92 10.43
CA LEU A 79 19.19 0.88 10.05
C LEU A 79 19.96 0.38 11.25
N LEU A 80 20.35 -0.88 11.20
CA LEU A 80 21.29 -1.50 12.11
C LEU A 80 22.50 -2.04 11.34
N ALA A 81 23.64 -2.08 12.02
CA ALA A 81 24.86 -2.70 11.52
C ALA A 81 24.99 -4.15 12.01
N PRO A 82 25.72 -5.04 11.28
CA PRO A 82 25.93 -6.42 11.74
C PRO A 82 26.65 -6.51 13.10
N SER A 83 27.49 -5.52 13.42
CA SER A 83 28.21 -5.41 14.69
C SER A 83 27.37 -4.84 15.83
N ASP A 84 26.20 -4.27 15.55
CA ASP A 84 25.27 -3.85 16.60
C ASP A 84 24.78 -5.04 17.42
N SER A 85 24.36 -4.77 18.65
CA SER A 85 23.93 -5.80 19.59
C SER A 85 22.41 -5.95 19.65
N VAL A 86 21.96 -7.02 20.30
CA VAL A 86 20.55 -7.22 20.66
C VAL A 86 20.02 -6.04 21.48
N ALA A 87 20.85 -5.46 22.37
CA ALA A 87 20.49 -4.25 23.13
C ALA A 87 20.20 -3.07 22.20
N ASP A 88 21.02 -2.88 21.15
CA ASP A 88 20.81 -1.81 20.16
C ASP A 88 19.49 -2.01 19.39
N PHE A 89 19.17 -3.25 19.02
CA PHE A 89 17.88 -3.59 18.44
C PHE A 89 16.71 -3.23 19.34
N ASN A 90 16.77 -3.63 20.61
CA ASN A 90 15.70 -3.38 21.59
C ASN A 90 15.47 -1.88 21.78
N ARG A 91 16.55 -1.10 21.90
CA ARG A 91 16.46 0.36 21.99
C ARG A 91 15.80 0.97 20.75
N LEU A 92 16.22 0.57 19.55
CA LEU A 92 15.64 1.08 18.29
C LEU A 92 14.16 0.69 18.14
N MET A 93 13.80 -0.52 18.58
CA MET A 93 12.42 -0.98 18.60
C MET A 93 11.56 -0.13 19.55
N GLU A 94 12.06 0.22 20.73
CA GLU A 94 11.37 1.09 21.68
C GLU A 94 11.21 2.53 21.15
N GLU A 95 12.24 3.08 20.51
CA GLU A 95 12.24 4.44 19.97
C GLU A 95 11.30 4.58 18.76
N THR A 96 11.21 3.57 17.91
CA THR A 96 10.47 3.65 16.63
C THR A 96 9.13 2.94 16.63
N GLY A 97 8.89 2.02 17.56
CA GLY A 97 7.74 1.12 17.56
C GLY A 97 7.79 0.05 16.46
N GLN A 98 8.84 0.01 15.64
CA GLN A 98 9.02 -0.97 14.57
C GLN A 98 9.64 -2.26 15.12
N LYS A 99 9.27 -3.39 14.53
CA LYS A 99 9.70 -4.72 14.99
C LYS A 99 10.67 -5.43 14.04
N ARG A 100 11.03 -4.79 12.94
CA ARG A 100 11.92 -5.33 11.90
C ARG A 100 12.79 -4.22 11.34
N PHE A 101 14.05 -4.50 11.13
CA PHE A 101 15.00 -3.54 10.58
C PHE A 101 15.95 -4.21 9.58
N PRO A 102 16.31 -3.51 8.49
CA PRO A 102 17.42 -3.93 7.66
C PRO A 102 18.74 -3.84 8.41
N VAL A 103 19.62 -4.77 8.14
CA VAL A 103 21.01 -4.77 8.64
C VAL A 103 21.93 -4.51 7.47
N CYS A 104 22.68 -3.41 7.53
CA CYS A 104 23.50 -2.92 6.45
C CYS A 104 24.94 -2.69 6.89
N TYR A 105 25.86 -2.88 5.94
CA TYR A 105 27.26 -2.49 6.07
C TYR A 105 27.69 -1.76 4.78
N ASN A 106 28.22 -0.55 4.91
CA ASN A 106 28.60 0.31 3.78
C ASN A 106 27.47 0.45 2.72
N GLN A 107 26.26 0.76 3.18
CA GLN A 107 25.04 0.90 2.35
C GLN A 107 24.60 -0.41 1.64
N ARG A 108 25.29 -1.50 1.86
CA ARG A 108 24.93 -2.80 1.32
C ARG A 108 24.11 -3.59 2.32
N LEU A 109 23.01 -4.18 1.84
CA LEU A 109 22.17 -5.04 2.65
C LEU A 109 22.93 -6.33 2.99
N ILE A 110 23.00 -6.64 4.30
CA ILE A 110 23.60 -7.88 4.81
C ILE A 110 22.53 -8.87 5.27
N GLY A 111 21.46 -8.35 5.87
CA GLY A 111 20.38 -9.18 6.40
C GLY A 111 19.21 -8.35 6.88
N VAL A 112 18.28 -9.01 7.52
CA VAL A 112 17.13 -8.41 8.22
C VAL A 112 17.04 -9.04 9.59
N VAL A 113 16.77 -8.22 10.61
CA VAL A 113 16.53 -8.68 11.97
C VAL A 113 15.12 -8.30 12.40
N ALA A 114 14.40 -9.24 13.01
CA ALA A 114 13.07 -9.06 13.56
C ALA A 114 13.05 -9.33 15.06
N ALA A 115 12.02 -8.86 15.76
CA ALA A 115 11.86 -9.06 17.19
C ALA A 115 11.93 -10.55 17.60
N LYS A 116 11.40 -11.45 16.77
CA LYS A 116 11.48 -12.90 17.01
C LYS A 116 12.91 -13.46 17.01
N ASP A 117 13.82 -12.82 16.26
CA ASP A 117 15.22 -13.27 16.12
C ASP A 117 16.05 -12.96 17.37
N VAL A 118 15.67 -11.92 18.10
CA VAL A 118 16.35 -11.46 19.33
C VAL A 118 15.66 -11.92 20.61
N GLN A 119 14.45 -12.45 20.51
CA GLN A 119 13.67 -12.88 21.68
C GLN A 119 14.42 -13.97 22.48
N GLY A 120 14.61 -13.73 23.78
CA GLY A 120 15.30 -14.65 24.67
C GLY A 120 16.82 -14.73 24.45
N LYS A 121 17.39 -13.84 23.63
CA LYS A 121 18.84 -13.72 23.43
C LYS A 121 19.46 -12.75 24.43
N GLN A 122 20.73 -12.98 24.74
CA GLN A 122 21.50 -12.05 25.57
C GLN A 122 21.73 -10.72 24.85
N GLU A 123 21.65 -9.62 25.54
CA GLU A 123 21.78 -8.27 24.99
C GLU A 123 23.12 -7.98 24.31
N SER A 124 24.19 -8.67 24.72
CA SER A 124 25.52 -8.52 24.16
C SER A 124 25.76 -9.25 22.84
N ILE A 125 24.82 -10.08 22.39
CA ILE A 125 24.97 -10.83 21.13
C ILE A 125 24.89 -9.87 19.95
N GLN A 126 25.86 -9.99 19.02
CA GLN A 126 25.87 -9.23 17.77
C GLN A 126 24.78 -9.71 16.81
N LEU A 127 24.16 -8.75 16.10
CA LEU A 127 23.04 -9.02 15.20
C LEU A 127 23.39 -9.94 14.03
N GLU A 128 24.65 -9.95 13.58
CA GLU A 128 25.11 -10.87 12.52
C GLU A 128 24.93 -12.36 12.87
N ARG A 129 24.81 -12.70 14.16
CA ARG A 129 24.61 -14.06 14.65
C ARG A 129 23.15 -14.49 14.69
N VAL A 130 22.23 -13.52 14.73
CA VAL A 130 20.78 -13.76 14.91
C VAL A 130 19.94 -13.33 13.72
N MET A 131 20.45 -12.44 12.88
CA MET A 131 19.74 -11.93 11.71
C MET A 131 19.48 -13.01 10.66
N THR A 132 18.44 -12.80 9.86
CA THR A 132 18.22 -13.58 8.64
C THR A 132 19.19 -13.09 7.57
N LYS A 133 20.09 -13.96 7.13
CA LYS A 133 21.02 -13.70 6.03
C LYS A 133 20.33 -13.97 4.69
N ASN A 134 20.75 -13.24 3.66
CA ASN A 134 20.16 -13.33 2.31
C ASN A 134 18.63 -13.20 2.33
N PRO A 135 18.08 -12.13 2.89
CA PRO A 135 16.64 -11.96 2.96
C PRO A 135 16.05 -11.83 1.56
N VAL A 136 14.74 -12.06 1.46
CA VAL A 136 13.99 -11.73 0.24
C VAL A 136 14.12 -10.23 -0.03
N THR A 137 14.46 -9.88 -1.26
CA THR A 137 14.59 -8.49 -1.72
C THR A 137 13.74 -8.25 -2.95
N VAL A 138 13.43 -6.99 -3.21
CA VAL A 138 12.74 -6.56 -4.43
C VAL A 138 13.47 -5.37 -5.05
N LYS A 139 13.22 -5.16 -6.34
CA LYS A 139 13.73 -4.02 -7.10
C LYS A 139 12.61 -3.03 -7.39
N THR A 140 12.98 -1.78 -7.64
CA THR A 140 12.02 -0.69 -7.84
C THR A 140 11.08 -0.89 -9.03
N HIS A 141 11.49 -1.62 -10.06
CA HIS A 141 10.69 -1.88 -11.26
C HIS A 141 9.67 -3.02 -11.12
N MET A 142 9.73 -3.79 -10.03
CA MET A 142 8.78 -4.87 -9.79
C MET A 142 7.39 -4.32 -9.53
N SER A 143 6.34 -5.00 -10.03
CA SER A 143 4.95 -4.57 -9.81
C SER A 143 4.52 -4.75 -8.37
N VAL A 144 3.72 -3.82 -7.86
CA VAL A 144 3.12 -3.92 -6.52
C VAL A 144 2.30 -5.19 -6.37
N ALA A 145 1.53 -5.57 -7.39
CA ALA A 145 0.74 -6.81 -7.39
C ALA A 145 1.60 -8.06 -7.20
N SER A 146 2.71 -8.16 -7.91
CA SER A 146 3.66 -9.28 -7.80
C SER A 146 4.29 -9.36 -6.40
N VAL A 147 4.69 -8.22 -5.84
CA VAL A 147 5.28 -8.14 -4.50
C VAL A 147 4.26 -8.44 -3.42
N SER A 148 3.02 -7.95 -3.55
CA SER A 148 1.91 -8.29 -2.67
C SER A 148 1.68 -9.80 -2.57
N HIS A 149 1.61 -10.46 -3.71
CA HIS A 149 1.47 -11.90 -3.78
C HIS A 149 2.61 -12.63 -3.04
N LYS A 150 3.85 -12.19 -3.26
CA LYS A 150 5.03 -12.75 -2.58
C LYS A 150 4.97 -12.56 -1.06
N MET A 151 4.57 -11.37 -0.59
CA MET A 151 4.44 -11.08 0.83
C MET A 151 3.40 -11.97 1.52
N ILE A 152 2.25 -12.19 0.86
CA ILE A 152 1.18 -13.04 1.38
C ILE A 152 1.63 -14.51 1.45
N TRP A 153 2.18 -15.04 0.36
CA TRP A 153 2.57 -16.45 0.28
C TRP A 153 3.72 -16.83 1.20
N GLN A 154 4.65 -15.92 1.44
CA GLN A 154 5.83 -16.17 2.28
C GLN A 154 5.69 -15.58 3.69
N ASP A 155 4.54 -15.03 4.02
CA ASP A 155 4.25 -14.36 5.30
C ASP A 155 5.30 -13.30 5.69
N ILE A 156 5.64 -12.44 4.74
CA ILE A 156 6.64 -11.39 4.91
C ILE A 156 5.95 -10.05 5.19
N GLU A 157 6.38 -9.36 6.23
CA GLU A 157 5.84 -8.06 6.64
C GLU A 157 6.62 -6.87 6.07
N MET A 158 7.90 -7.04 5.80
CA MET A 158 8.79 -6.01 5.27
C MET A 158 9.79 -6.65 4.32
N ILE A 159 9.97 -6.04 3.14
CA ILE A 159 10.96 -6.47 2.15
C ILE A 159 11.91 -5.31 1.86
N PRO A 160 13.23 -5.48 1.97
CA PRO A 160 14.20 -4.50 1.52
C PRO A 160 14.15 -4.29 0.01
N VAL A 161 14.19 -3.02 -0.39
CA VAL A 161 14.28 -2.60 -1.79
C VAL A 161 15.73 -2.29 -2.11
N VAL A 162 16.27 -2.99 -3.09
CA VAL A 162 17.70 -2.92 -3.44
C VAL A 162 17.93 -2.67 -4.92
N GLU A 163 19.10 -2.10 -5.23
CA GLU A 163 19.66 -2.11 -6.57
C GLU A 163 20.53 -3.36 -6.80
N ASP A 164 21.14 -3.43 -7.97
CA ASP A 164 22.20 -4.39 -8.24
C ASP A 164 23.31 -4.26 -7.18
N ASN A 165 24.01 -5.34 -6.89
CA ASN A 165 25.00 -5.41 -5.80
C ASN A 165 24.45 -5.25 -4.38
N LEU A 166 23.14 -5.41 -4.16
CA LEU A 166 22.47 -5.31 -2.85
C LEU A 166 22.58 -3.93 -2.18
N GLN A 167 22.82 -2.87 -2.94
CA GLN A 167 22.73 -1.52 -2.42
C GLN A 167 21.31 -1.23 -1.96
N LEU A 168 21.14 -0.92 -0.68
CA LEU A 168 19.83 -0.65 -0.10
C LEU A 168 19.30 0.72 -0.54
N LEU A 169 18.09 0.75 -1.09
CA LEU A 169 17.36 1.97 -1.46
C LEU A 169 16.31 2.36 -0.42
N GLY A 170 15.76 1.39 0.27
CA GLY A 170 14.70 1.55 1.25
C GLY A 170 14.02 0.23 1.56
N VAL A 171 12.79 0.31 2.06
CA VAL A 171 11.97 -0.86 2.36
C VAL A 171 10.56 -0.69 1.83
N VAL A 172 9.85 -1.79 1.64
CA VAL A 172 8.41 -1.82 1.42
C VAL A 172 7.76 -2.72 2.47
N THR A 173 6.69 -2.24 3.08
CA THR A 173 5.94 -2.96 4.10
C THR A 173 4.64 -3.52 3.54
N ARG A 174 4.09 -4.55 4.21
CA ARG A 174 2.78 -5.10 3.86
C ARG A 174 1.68 -4.04 3.92
N GLU A 175 1.77 -3.09 4.86
CA GLU A 175 0.83 -2.00 4.99
C GLU A 175 0.83 -1.07 3.77
N GLU A 176 2.01 -0.65 3.30
CA GLU A 176 2.17 0.19 2.10
C GLU A 176 1.61 -0.51 0.85
N VAL A 177 1.94 -1.79 0.68
CA VAL A 177 1.42 -2.61 -0.43
C VAL A 177 -0.10 -2.75 -0.36
N SER A 178 -0.65 -3.02 0.83
CA SER A 178 -2.09 -3.15 1.02
C SER A 178 -2.83 -1.85 0.72
N LYS A 179 -2.31 -0.71 1.18
CA LYS A 179 -2.88 0.61 0.87
C LYS A 179 -2.86 0.90 -0.64
N ALA A 180 -1.80 0.55 -1.33
CA ALA A 180 -1.65 0.77 -2.77
C ALA A 180 -2.64 -0.06 -3.61
N ILE A 181 -3.06 -1.23 -3.14
CA ILE A 181 -3.99 -2.12 -3.84
C ILE A 181 -5.46 -1.78 -3.54
N GLN A 182 -5.77 -1.19 -2.38
CA GLN A 182 -7.13 -0.90 -1.91
C GLN A 182 -7.76 0.36 -2.53
N VAL A 183 -7.06 1.13 -3.33
CA VAL A 183 -7.57 2.38 -3.95
C VAL A 183 -8.49 2.10 -5.13
#